data_bff347ffe791bfa2ea255d3936deacd2
#
_entry.id   bff347ffe791bfa2ea255d3936deacd2
#
_cell.length_a   1.000
_cell.length_b   1.000
_cell.length_c   1.000
_cell.angle_alpha   90.00
_cell.angle_beta   90.00
_cell.angle_gamma   90.00
#
_symmetry.space_group_name_H-M   'P 1'
#
loop_
_entity.id
_entity.type
_entity.pdbx_description
1 polymer ?
#
loop_
_entity_poly.entity_id
_entity_poly.type
_entity_poly.pdbx_seq_one_letter_code
_entity_poly.pdbx_strand_id
1 'polypeptide(L)'
;DPLTWSKSQYLDYFMTLAYQDHVVFNRGHWDELVYAPRYRDYSPNYVRIMEDEYRDSLKNTFFILLYTTDFNIMQDDGKSHDFSRRQEEQEDFIKKFEESELNKMMIQVNEGNRYAGQNIVRQRFIDGLIKAMEK
;
A
#
# COMPACT_ATOMS: atom_id res chain seq x y z
N ASP A 1 17.67 -7.45 -16.03
CA ASP A 1 16.41 -8.20 -16.00
C ASP A 1 15.45 -7.52 -15.00
N PRO A 2 14.23 -7.23 -15.43
CA PRO A 2 13.27 -6.50 -14.57
C PRO A 2 13.01 -7.17 -13.23
N LEU A 3 12.90 -8.47 -13.17
CA LEU A 3 12.66 -9.20 -11.92
C LEU A 3 13.85 -9.07 -10.97
N THR A 4 15.06 -9.22 -11.43
CA THR A 4 16.27 -9.08 -10.62
C THR A 4 16.39 -7.66 -10.07
N TRP A 5 16.10 -6.67 -10.89
CA TRP A 5 16.12 -5.27 -10.48
C TRP A 5 15.05 -5.01 -9.39
N SER A 6 13.83 -5.50 -9.58
CA SER A 6 12.75 -5.35 -8.60
C SER A 6 13.07 -6.02 -7.28
N LYS A 7 13.65 -7.23 -7.30
CA LYS A 7 14.09 -7.92 -6.07
C LYS A 7 15.07 -7.09 -5.29
N SER A 8 16.04 -6.47 -5.95
CA SER A 8 17.02 -5.59 -5.32
C SER A 8 16.36 -4.37 -4.69
N GLN A 9 15.42 -3.74 -5.39
CA GLN A 9 14.69 -2.57 -4.90
C GLN A 9 13.86 -2.88 -3.66
N TYR A 10 13.11 -3.98 -3.68
CA TYR A 10 12.27 -4.35 -2.54
C TYR A 10 13.07 -4.88 -1.36
N LEU A 11 14.21 -5.50 -1.59
CA LEU A 11 15.10 -5.85 -0.50
C LEU A 11 15.59 -4.60 0.23
N ASP A 12 16.03 -3.58 -0.51
CA ASP A 12 16.42 -2.29 0.08
C ASP A 12 15.28 -1.63 0.84
N TYR A 13 14.07 -1.69 0.28
CA TYR A 13 12.86 -1.19 0.92
C TYR A 13 12.60 -1.85 2.27
N PHE A 14 12.60 -3.17 2.34
CA PHE A 14 12.37 -3.91 3.59
C PHE A 14 13.48 -3.66 4.61
N MET A 15 14.73 -3.65 4.18
CA MET A 15 15.86 -3.37 5.06
C MET A 15 15.79 -1.95 5.63
N THR A 16 15.39 -0.98 4.82
CA THR A 16 15.24 0.40 5.27
C THR A 16 14.14 0.50 6.33
N LEU A 17 12.97 -0.10 6.09
CA LEU A 17 11.87 -0.09 7.05
C LEU A 17 12.23 -0.82 8.34
N ALA A 18 12.99 -1.92 8.24
CA ALA A 18 13.33 -2.75 9.41
C ALA A 18 14.39 -2.12 10.30
N TYR A 19 15.34 -1.37 9.73
CA TYR A 19 16.56 -0.96 10.44
C TYR A 19 16.79 0.55 10.54
N GLN A 20 15.98 1.38 9.89
CA GLN A 20 16.08 2.83 10.02
C GLN A 20 14.93 3.40 10.81
N ASP A 21 15.22 4.41 11.65
CA ASP A 21 14.20 5.12 12.42
C ASP A 21 13.63 6.30 11.64
N HIS A 22 12.39 6.64 11.92
CA HIS A 22 11.71 7.83 11.39
C HIS A 22 11.67 7.91 9.86
N VAL A 23 11.37 6.78 9.22
CA VAL A 23 11.27 6.67 7.76
C VAL A 23 9.80 6.66 7.35
N VAL A 24 9.47 7.44 6.29
CA VAL A 24 8.17 7.41 5.64
C VAL A 24 8.37 7.05 4.18
N PHE A 25 7.77 5.96 3.74
CA PHE A 25 7.74 5.57 2.33
C PHE A 25 6.40 5.92 1.70
N ASN A 26 6.45 6.55 0.55
CA ASN A 26 5.30 6.72 -0.32
C ASN A 26 5.29 5.53 -1.28
N ARG A 27 4.24 4.72 -1.22
CA ARG A 27 4.04 3.43 -1.87
C ARG A 27 4.76 2.29 -1.16
N GLY A 28 4.03 1.21 -0.96
CA GLY A 28 4.51 0.00 -0.31
C GLY A 28 4.68 -1.15 -1.28
N HIS A 29 5.06 -2.29 -0.77
CA HIS A 29 5.33 -3.50 -1.56
C HIS A 29 4.06 -4.13 -2.19
N TRP A 30 2.87 -3.70 -1.79
CA TRP A 30 1.63 -4.13 -2.44
C TRP A 30 1.55 -3.69 -3.90
N ASP A 31 2.25 -2.60 -4.26
CA ASP A 31 2.38 -2.18 -5.66
C ASP A 31 2.91 -3.31 -6.53
N GLU A 32 3.94 -4.01 -6.08
CA GLU A 32 4.50 -5.14 -6.81
C GLU A 32 3.51 -6.31 -6.89
N LEU A 33 2.81 -6.60 -5.79
CA LEU A 33 1.84 -7.69 -5.76
C LEU A 33 0.68 -7.48 -6.74
N VAL A 34 0.28 -6.23 -6.94
CA VAL A 34 -0.82 -5.88 -7.84
C VAL A 34 -0.34 -5.68 -9.28
N TYR A 35 0.75 -4.93 -9.49
CA TYR A 35 1.17 -4.52 -10.83
C TYR A 35 2.05 -5.52 -11.55
N ALA A 36 2.84 -6.33 -10.86
CA ALA A 36 3.71 -7.29 -11.53
C ALA A 36 2.92 -8.31 -12.36
N PRO A 37 1.88 -8.97 -11.83
CA PRO A 37 1.11 -9.91 -12.66
C PRO A 37 0.29 -9.22 -13.75
N ARG A 38 -0.06 -7.94 -13.58
CA ARG A 38 -0.87 -7.20 -14.56
C ARG A 38 -0.03 -6.62 -15.70
N TYR A 39 1.15 -6.08 -15.39
CA TYR A 39 1.89 -5.21 -16.32
C TYR A 39 3.36 -5.57 -16.50
N ARG A 40 3.93 -6.47 -15.70
CA ARG A 40 5.37 -6.73 -15.69
C ARG A 40 5.76 -8.15 -16.08
N ASP A 41 4.76 -9.02 -16.28
CA ASP A 41 4.92 -10.38 -16.79
C ASP A 41 5.89 -11.25 -15.97
N TYR A 42 5.85 -11.11 -14.63
CA TYR A 42 6.55 -12.01 -13.73
C TYR A 42 5.78 -12.17 -12.42
N SER A 43 6.08 -13.25 -11.68
CA SER A 43 5.43 -13.52 -10.40
C SER A 43 6.01 -12.65 -9.29
N PRO A 44 5.15 -11.99 -8.47
CA PRO A 44 5.60 -11.21 -7.33
C PRO A 44 5.74 -12.02 -6.04
N ASN A 45 5.73 -13.35 -6.09
CA ASN A 45 5.76 -14.18 -4.88
C ASN A 45 6.96 -13.93 -3.97
N TYR A 46 8.09 -13.48 -4.54
CA TYR A 46 9.27 -13.13 -3.75
C TYR A 46 8.98 -12.04 -2.70
N VAL A 47 8.05 -11.14 -2.98
CA VAL A 47 7.67 -10.07 -2.04
C VAL A 47 7.00 -10.64 -0.79
N ARG A 48 6.18 -11.68 -0.94
CA ARG A 48 5.56 -12.38 0.19
C ARG A 48 6.61 -13.06 1.07
N ILE A 49 7.60 -13.66 0.44
CA ILE A 49 8.71 -14.29 1.16
C ILE A 49 9.49 -13.24 1.95
N MET A 50 9.80 -12.10 1.34
CA MET A 50 10.48 -10.99 2.02
C MET A 50 9.65 -10.43 3.17
N GLU A 51 8.35 -10.25 2.99
CA GLU A 51 7.45 -9.79 4.05
C GLU A 51 7.52 -10.75 5.26
N ASP A 52 7.48 -12.04 5.01
CA ASP A 52 7.58 -13.05 6.07
C ASP A 52 8.93 -13.02 6.78
N GLU A 53 10.02 -12.85 6.03
CA GLU A 53 11.37 -12.77 6.61
C GLU A 53 11.55 -11.56 7.50
N TYR A 54 10.96 -10.40 7.13
CA TYR A 54 11.12 -9.15 7.86
C TYR A 54 10.00 -8.87 8.85
N ARG A 55 8.99 -9.72 8.95
CA ARG A 55 7.79 -9.48 9.77
C ARG A 55 8.13 -9.04 11.20
N ASP A 56 9.02 -9.77 11.87
CA ASP A 56 9.38 -9.45 13.25
C ASP A 56 10.12 -8.11 13.39
N SER A 57 10.87 -7.74 12.37
CA SER A 57 11.60 -6.46 12.35
C SER A 57 10.69 -5.28 12.00
N LEU A 58 9.45 -5.53 11.56
CA LEU A 58 8.50 -4.49 11.15
C LEU A 58 7.43 -4.21 12.22
N LYS A 59 7.64 -4.62 13.45
CA LYS A 59 6.67 -4.44 14.55
C LYS A 59 6.35 -2.98 14.83
N ASN A 60 7.30 -2.08 14.59
CA ASN A 60 7.12 -0.64 14.80
C ASN A 60 6.83 0.12 13.51
N THR A 61 6.55 -0.60 12.43
CA THR A 61 6.18 -0.02 11.14
C THR A 61 4.68 -0.12 10.96
N PHE A 62 4.04 0.96 10.52
CA PHE A 62 2.61 1.00 10.30
C PHE A 62 2.34 1.25 8.82
N PHE A 63 1.54 0.39 8.21
CA PHE A 63 1.20 0.45 6.80
C PHE A 63 -0.21 1.02 6.62
N ILE A 64 -0.37 1.94 5.69
CA ILE A 64 -1.63 2.63 5.47
C ILE A 64 -2.03 2.51 3.99
N LEU A 65 -3.22 2.00 3.74
CA LEU A 65 -3.82 1.99 2.40
C LEU A 65 -4.88 3.08 2.31
N LEU A 66 -4.70 4.01 1.38
CA LEU A 66 -5.69 5.03 1.08
C LEU A 66 -6.61 4.50 -0.03
N TYR A 67 -7.91 4.60 0.18
CA TYR A 67 -8.88 4.09 -0.79
C TYR A 67 -10.07 5.04 -0.96
N THR A 68 -10.78 4.90 -2.06
CA THR A 68 -12.01 5.65 -2.33
C THR A 68 -13.19 4.71 -2.55
N THR A 69 -14.39 5.18 -2.24
CA THR A 69 -15.64 4.48 -2.57
C THR A 69 -16.32 5.05 -3.83
N ASP A 70 -15.81 6.16 -4.36
CA ASP A 70 -16.30 6.77 -5.59
C ASP A 70 -15.14 7.00 -6.56
N PHE A 71 -15.06 6.17 -7.59
CA PHE A 71 -13.96 6.22 -8.57
C PHE A 71 -14.11 7.38 -9.57
N ASN A 72 -15.28 7.99 -9.65
CA ASN A 72 -15.51 9.12 -10.57
C ASN A 72 -14.81 10.40 -10.12
N ILE A 73 -14.39 10.49 -8.85
CA ILE A 73 -13.65 11.64 -8.37
C ILE A 73 -12.16 11.61 -8.76
N MET A 74 -11.66 10.45 -9.16
CA MET A 74 -10.27 10.29 -9.57
C MET A 74 -10.06 10.92 -10.95
N GLN A 75 -8.96 11.64 -11.09
CA GLN A 75 -8.58 12.27 -12.36
C GLN A 75 -7.43 11.51 -12.99
N ASP A 76 -7.50 11.31 -14.31
CA ASP A 76 -6.42 10.69 -15.06
C ASP A 76 -5.30 11.71 -15.25
N ASP A 77 -4.16 11.47 -14.58
CA ASP A 77 -2.97 12.33 -14.69
C ASP A 77 -2.00 11.83 -15.77
N GLY A 78 -2.39 10.83 -16.55
CA GLY A 78 -1.56 10.23 -17.59
C GLY A 78 -0.47 9.30 -17.09
N LYS A 79 -0.41 9.01 -15.77
CA LYS A 79 0.64 8.19 -15.16
C LYS A 79 0.22 6.76 -14.86
N SER A 80 -1.08 6.48 -14.93
CA SER A 80 -1.61 5.14 -14.71
C SER A 80 -1.35 4.25 -15.91
N HIS A 81 -1.12 2.96 -15.67
CA HIS A 81 -0.97 1.97 -16.75
C HIS A 81 -2.27 1.85 -17.56
N ASP A 82 -3.40 1.76 -16.87
CA ASP A 82 -4.74 1.75 -17.48
C ASP A 82 -5.74 2.35 -16.50
N PHE A 83 -6.04 3.63 -16.70
CA PHE A 83 -6.93 4.38 -15.81
C PHE A 83 -8.35 3.78 -15.78
N SER A 84 -8.79 3.15 -16.86
CA SER A 84 -10.11 2.52 -16.92
C SER A 84 -10.27 1.35 -15.93
N ARG A 85 -9.15 0.77 -15.47
CA ARG A 85 -9.13 -0.35 -14.54
C ARG A 85 -8.88 0.04 -13.09
N ARG A 86 -8.97 1.32 -12.76
CA ARG A 86 -8.65 1.83 -11.43
C ARG A 86 -9.46 1.21 -10.29
N GLN A 87 -10.73 0.93 -10.53
CA GLN A 87 -11.58 0.26 -9.53
C GLN A 87 -11.11 -1.17 -9.29
N GLU A 88 -10.89 -1.91 -10.35
CA GLU A 88 -10.42 -3.29 -10.30
C GLU A 88 -9.06 -3.40 -9.60
N GLU A 89 -8.17 -2.46 -9.91
CA GLU A 89 -6.85 -2.41 -9.27
C GLU A 89 -6.95 -2.09 -7.78
N GLN A 90 -7.83 -1.14 -7.37
CA GLN A 90 -8.03 -0.85 -5.95
C GLN A 90 -8.59 -2.06 -5.21
N GLU A 91 -9.54 -2.78 -5.80
CA GLU A 91 -10.09 -3.99 -5.21
C GLU A 91 -8.99 -5.04 -4.98
N ASP A 92 -8.07 -5.17 -5.92
CA ASP A 92 -6.93 -6.07 -5.80
C ASP A 92 -5.95 -5.60 -4.71
N PHE A 93 -5.67 -4.30 -4.64
CA PHE A 93 -4.87 -3.72 -3.55
C PHE A 93 -5.46 -4.02 -2.18
N ILE A 94 -6.76 -3.82 -2.01
CA ILE A 94 -7.44 -4.08 -0.74
C ILE A 94 -7.32 -5.55 -0.38
N LYS A 95 -7.55 -6.44 -1.33
CA LYS A 95 -7.43 -7.89 -1.10
C LYS A 95 -6.03 -8.28 -0.65
N LYS A 96 -5.01 -7.82 -1.39
CA LYS A 96 -3.62 -8.12 -1.05
C LYS A 96 -3.21 -7.53 0.30
N PHE A 97 -3.69 -6.32 0.59
CA PHE A 97 -3.42 -5.64 1.85
C PHE A 97 -4.06 -6.38 3.04
N GLU A 98 -5.29 -6.84 2.90
CA GLU A 98 -5.99 -7.59 3.94
C GLU A 98 -5.35 -8.96 4.22
N GLU A 99 -4.70 -9.56 3.25
CA GLU A 99 -3.99 -10.83 3.41
C GLU A 99 -2.70 -10.70 4.23
N SER A 100 -2.19 -9.48 4.40
CA SER A 100 -0.96 -9.23 5.15
C SER A 100 -1.20 -9.27 6.66
N GLU A 101 -0.24 -9.79 7.40
CA GLU A 101 -0.27 -9.82 8.87
C GLU A 101 0.48 -8.65 9.52
N LEU A 102 0.96 -7.71 8.72
CA LEU A 102 1.68 -6.53 9.22
C LEU A 102 0.72 -5.55 9.92
N ASN A 103 1.28 -4.65 10.72
CA ASN A 103 0.50 -3.58 11.35
C ASN A 103 -0.02 -2.63 10.27
N LYS A 104 -1.33 -2.50 10.16
CA LYS A 104 -1.91 -1.81 9.01
C LYS A 104 -3.28 -1.21 9.34
N MET A 105 -3.66 -0.22 8.54
CA MET A 105 -5.02 0.31 8.54
C MET A 105 -5.37 0.82 7.15
N MET A 106 -6.68 0.99 6.91
CA MET A 106 -7.20 1.57 5.68
C MET A 106 -7.86 2.90 6.01
N ILE A 107 -7.65 3.90 5.14
CA ILE A 107 -8.27 5.22 5.30
C ILE A 107 -9.04 5.55 4.04
N GLN A 108 -10.34 5.80 4.18
CA GLN A 108 -11.16 6.32 3.10
C GLN A 108 -10.84 7.80 2.89
N VAL A 109 -10.55 8.17 1.65
CA VAL A 109 -10.12 9.54 1.31
C VAL A 109 -11.22 10.38 0.68
N ASN A 110 -12.43 9.84 0.51
CA ASN A 110 -13.56 10.59 -0.04
C ASN A 110 -14.70 10.78 0.96
N GLU A 111 -15.48 11.81 0.73
CA GLU A 111 -16.76 12.08 1.36
C GLU A 111 -17.79 12.12 0.24
N GLY A 112 -18.55 11.02 0.06
CA GLY A 112 -19.46 10.91 -1.08
C GLY A 112 -18.72 11.09 -2.40
N ASN A 113 -19.14 12.05 -3.21
CA ASN A 113 -18.64 12.27 -4.56
C ASN A 113 -17.47 13.27 -4.66
N ARG A 114 -16.78 13.53 -3.56
CA ARG A 114 -15.62 14.45 -3.52
C ARG A 114 -14.55 13.92 -2.58
N TYR A 115 -13.31 14.40 -2.74
CA TYR A 115 -12.26 14.10 -1.78
C TYR A 115 -12.57 14.75 -0.43
N ALA A 116 -12.28 14.04 0.65
CA ALA A 116 -12.36 14.57 2.00
C ALA A 116 -11.27 15.63 2.22
N GLY A 117 -11.58 16.67 3.00
CA GLY A 117 -10.59 17.65 3.38
C GLY A 117 -9.47 17.07 4.25
N GLN A 118 -8.33 17.73 4.28
CA GLN A 118 -7.16 17.27 5.03
C GLN A 118 -7.48 17.01 6.51
N ASN A 119 -8.30 17.85 7.14
CA ASN A 119 -8.65 17.69 8.55
C ASN A 119 -9.45 16.42 8.79
N ILE A 120 -10.33 16.04 7.87
CA ILE A 120 -11.12 14.82 7.97
C ILE A 120 -10.22 13.59 7.81
N VAL A 121 -9.35 13.60 6.81
CA VAL A 121 -8.41 12.49 6.57
C VAL A 121 -7.45 12.33 7.75
N ARG A 122 -6.94 13.45 8.27
CA ARG A 122 -6.08 13.44 9.46
C ARG A 122 -6.79 12.82 10.66
N GLN A 123 -8.05 13.17 10.88
CA GLN A 123 -8.82 12.64 12.01
C GLN A 123 -9.05 11.13 11.85
N ARG A 124 -9.33 10.67 10.62
CA ARG A 124 -9.45 9.23 10.33
C ARG A 124 -8.14 8.48 10.59
N PHE A 125 -7.01 9.10 10.26
CA PHE A 125 -5.69 8.55 10.56
C PHE A 125 -5.46 8.43 12.08
N ILE A 126 -5.74 9.49 12.83
CA ILE A 126 -5.58 9.51 14.30
C ILE A 126 -6.48 8.45 14.94
N ASP A 127 -7.75 8.41 14.55
CA ASP A 127 -8.70 7.44 15.10
C ASP A 127 -8.27 6.00 14.80
N GLY A 128 -7.76 5.76 13.60
CA GLY A 128 -7.24 4.44 13.20
C GLY A 128 -6.02 4.02 14.01
N LEU A 129 -5.09 4.96 14.26
CA LEU A 129 -3.92 4.68 15.10
C LEU A 129 -4.31 4.36 16.54
N ILE A 130 -5.20 5.15 17.13
CA ILE A 130 -5.68 4.92 18.51
C ILE A 130 -6.31 3.54 18.61
N LYS A 131 -7.18 3.19 17.66
CA LYS A 131 -7.83 1.88 17.62
C LYS A 131 -6.82 0.73 17.49
N ALA A 132 -5.80 0.91 16.67
CA ALA A 132 -4.75 -0.09 16.49
C ALA A 132 -3.92 -0.27 17.76
N MET A 133 -3.66 0.81 18.50
CA MET A 133 -2.88 0.78 19.75
C MET A 133 -3.63 0.15 20.93
N GLU A 134 -4.95 0.05 20.84
CA GLU A 134 -5.79 -0.55 21.89
C GLU A 134 -5.78 -2.09 21.86
N LYS A 135 -5.21 -2.69 20.83
CA LYS A 135 -5.17 -4.14 20.65
C LYS A 135 -3.99 -4.79 21.37
#